data_ce31d64733c9c6c693d1b13e5c7ae181
#
_entry.id   ce31d64733c9c6c693d1b13e5c7ae181
#
_cell.length_a   1.000
_cell.length_b   1.000
_cell.length_c   1.000
_cell.angle_alpha   90.00
_cell.angle_beta   90.00
_cell.angle_gamma   90.00
#
_symmetry.space_group_name_H-M   'P 1'
#
loop_
_entity.id
_entity.type
_entity.pdbx_description
1 polymer ?
#
loop_
_entity_poly.entity_id
_entity_poly.type
_entity_poly.pdbx_seq_one_letter_code
_entity_poly.pdbx_strand_id
1 'polypeptide(L)'
;AVFTMIGFSFFGKNLYNTFPIVLGVFLYSKAVKHPFRQYILHSMFGTALSPLVSEFSFNLGLPIPFGILLGIVSGVIAGFILVPLSSQVLKFHQGYSLYNIGFTAGLIGMFFTALLRGFGIEVEAVSILSTDRNTGLIVFLYALFALLFTLGFLINRGRLTGFRCLLAQTGV
;
A
#
# COMPACT_ATOMS: atom_id res chain seq x y z
N ALA A 1 -1.13 7.52 -6.15
CA ALA A 1 -1.26 7.25 -4.71
C ALA A 1 -2.73 7.27 -4.25
N VAL A 2 -3.50 8.34 -4.47
CA VAL A 2 -4.91 8.42 -4.00
C VAL A 2 -5.76 7.30 -4.59
N PHE A 3 -5.76 7.14 -5.91
CA PHE A 3 -6.50 6.06 -6.57
C PHE A 3 -6.03 4.66 -6.16
N THR A 4 -4.76 4.49 -5.88
CA THR A 4 -4.22 3.23 -5.35
C THR A 4 -4.78 2.96 -3.96
N MET A 5 -4.84 4.00 -3.10
CA MET A 5 -5.48 3.87 -1.78
C MET A 5 -6.95 3.47 -1.87
N ILE A 6 -7.71 4.10 -2.78
CA ILE A 6 -9.12 3.79 -3.01
C ILE A 6 -9.26 2.33 -3.48
N GLY A 7 -8.44 1.90 -4.44
CA GLY A 7 -8.44 0.51 -4.92
C GLY A 7 -8.23 -0.50 -3.80
N PHE A 8 -7.28 -0.25 -2.90
CA PHE A 8 -7.05 -1.14 -1.75
C PHE A 8 -8.19 -1.16 -0.73
N SER A 9 -9.08 -0.15 -0.72
CA SER A 9 -10.24 -0.15 0.18
C SER A 9 -11.19 -1.31 -0.08
N PHE A 10 -11.25 -1.80 -1.31
CA PHE A 10 -12.05 -2.98 -1.68
C PHE A 10 -11.51 -4.29 -1.06
N PHE A 11 -10.29 -4.29 -0.56
CA PHE A 11 -9.62 -5.45 0.04
C PHE A 11 -9.53 -5.35 1.58
N GLY A 12 -10.53 -4.77 2.22
CA GLY A 12 -10.64 -4.75 3.68
C GLY A 12 -9.84 -3.64 4.37
N LYS A 13 -9.34 -2.67 3.63
CA LYS A 13 -8.67 -1.50 4.19
C LYS A 13 -9.69 -0.55 4.82
N ASN A 14 -9.43 -0.13 6.05
CA ASN A 14 -10.27 0.79 6.80
C ASN A 14 -9.42 1.75 7.65
N LEU A 15 -10.07 2.68 8.35
CA LEU A 15 -9.36 3.68 9.17
C LEU A 15 -8.57 3.05 10.31
N TYR A 16 -9.10 2.01 10.93
CA TYR A 16 -8.44 1.32 12.04
C TYR A 16 -7.09 0.73 11.62
N ASN A 17 -7.07 -0.01 10.50
CA ASN A 17 -5.88 -0.73 10.08
C ASN A 17 -4.89 0.11 9.26
N THR A 18 -5.31 1.27 8.75
CA THR A 18 -4.43 2.20 8.04
C THR A 18 -3.73 3.18 8.96
N PHE A 19 -4.41 3.64 10.01
CA PHE A 19 -3.91 4.69 10.89
C PHE A 19 -2.58 4.33 11.56
N PRO A 20 -2.36 3.11 12.10
CA PRO A 20 -1.07 2.75 12.72
C PRO A 20 0.11 2.89 11.77
N ILE A 21 -0.07 2.54 10.49
CA ILE A 21 0.99 2.64 9.48
C ILE A 21 1.32 4.11 9.18
N VAL A 22 0.29 4.93 9.01
CA VAL A 22 0.45 6.39 8.82
C VAL A 22 1.17 7.00 10.01
N LEU A 23 0.79 6.59 11.22
CA LEU A 23 1.45 7.02 12.47
C LEU A 23 2.93 6.61 12.49
N GLY A 24 3.25 5.40 12.06
CA GLY A 24 4.63 4.92 11.96
C GLY A 24 5.49 5.80 11.04
N VAL A 25 4.99 6.12 9.85
CA VAL A 25 5.67 7.04 8.91
C VAL A 25 5.79 8.44 9.51
N PHE A 26 4.76 8.92 10.22
CA PHE A 26 4.80 10.21 10.91
C PHE A 26 5.87 10.24 12.01
N LEU A 27 5.94 9.19 12.81
CA LEU A 27 6.97 9.08 13.87
C LEU A 27 8.38 9.04 13.26
N TYR A 28 8.57 8.34 12.15
CA TYR A 28 9.83 8.38 11.41
C TYR A 28 10.19 9.81 10.98
N SER A 29 9.23 10.55 10.42
CA SER A 29 9.47 11.94 10.00
C SER A 29 9.93 12.84 11.16
N LYS A 30 9.38 12.61 12.36
CA LYS A 30 9.79 13.31 13.58
C LYS A 30 11.18 12.89 14.04
N ALA A 31 11.49 11.60 14.01
CA ALA A 31 12.80 11.06 14.40
C ALA A 31 13.93 11.63 13.54
N VAL A 32 13.71 11.77 12.23
CA VAL A 32 14.71 12.34 11.32
C VAL A 32 14.63 13.87 11.19
N LYS A 33 13.70 14.51 11.93
CA LYS A 33 13.48 15.99 11.94
C LYS A 33 13.16 16.57 10.55
N HIS A 34 12.52 15.79 9.70
CA HIS A 34 12.03 16.22 8.39
C HIS A 34 10.51 16.42 8.39
N PRO A 35 9.97 17.34 7.58
CA PRO A 35 8.53 17.56 7.52
C PRO A 35 7.81 16.33 6.92
N PHE A 36 6.70 15.92 7.53
CA PHE A 36 5.90 14.75 7.12
C PHE A 36 5.48 14.79 5.64
N ARG A 37 5.30 15.99 5.07
CA ARG A 37 4.95 16.17 3.65
C ARG A 37 5.90 15.46 2.68
N GLN A 38 7.17 15.26 3.06
CA GLN A 38 8.16 14.54 2.24
C GLN A 38 7.88 13.04 2.21
N TYR A 39 7.14 12.52 3.19
CA TYR A 39 6.86 11.10 3.35
C TYR A 39 5.39 10.74 3.10
N ILE A 40 4.58 11.68 2.59
CA ILE A 40 3.15 11.42 2.31
C ILE A 40 2.98 10.25 1.36
N LEU A 41 3.79 10.14 0.31
CA LEU A 41 3.71 9.01 -0.63
C LEU A 41 4.03 7.69 0.06
N HIS A 42 5.04 7.64 0.94
CA HIS A 42 5.34 6.46 1.75
C HIS A 42 4.16 6.08 2.64
N SER A 43 3.55 7.07 3.29
CA SER A 43 2.38 6.85 4.11
C SER A 43 1.21 6.27 3.30
N MET A 44 0.90 6.87 2.15
CA MET A 44 -0.23 6.44 1.30
C MET A 44 -0.03 5.05 0.73
N PHE A 45 1.13 4.74 0.16
CA PHE A 45 1.43 3.41 -0.37
C PHE A 45 1.65 2.39 0.75
N GLY A 46 2.23 2.81 1.88
CA GLY A 46 2.43 1.97 3.06
C GLY A 46 1.14 1.40 3.62
N THR A 47 0.00 2.08 3.40
CA THR A 47 -1.31 1.55 3.79
C THR A 47 -1.70 0.26 3.06
N ALA A 48 -0.95 -0.20 2.06
CA ALA A 48 -1.07 -1.56 1.51
C ALA A 48 -0.77 -2.64 2.56
N LEU A 49 -0.05 -2.29 3.64
CA LEU A 49 0.21 -3.18 4.80
C LEU A 49 -0.95 -3.23 5.81
N SER A 50 -2.07 -2.58 5.55
CA SER A 50 -3.23 -2.60 6.46
C SER A 50 -3.70 -4.00 6.84
N PRO A 51 -3.71 -5.01 5.96
CA PRO A 51 -4.06 -6.38 6.34
C PRO A 51 -3.19 -6.93 7.47
N LEU A 52 -1.91 -6.53 7.55
CA LEU A 52 -1.01 -6.92 8.62
C LEU A 52 -1.55 -6.51 9.99
N VAL A 53 -2.03 -5.28 10.13
CA VAL A 53 -2.62 -4.77 11.38
C VAL A 53 -3.83 -5.61 11.79
N SER A 54 -4.69 -5.95 10.83
CA SER A 54 -5.88 -6.77 11.09
C SER A 54 -5.51 -8.20 11.49
N GLU A 55 -4.51 -8.78 10.82
CA GLU A 55 -4.01 -10.12 11.11
C GLU A 55 -3.52 -10.23 12.55
N PHE A 56 -2.65 -9.30 12.96
CA PHE A 56 -2.15 -9.26 14.34
C PHE A 56 -3.23 -8.94 15.37
N SER A 57 -4.29 -8.21 14.97
CA SER A 57 -5.34 -7.83 15.91
C SER A 57 -6.36 -8.94 16.17
N PHE A 58 -6.68 -9.74 15.15
CA PHE A 58 -7.87 -10.59 15.22
C PHE A 58 -7.61 -12.07 14.94
N ASN A 59 -6.52 -12.42 14.26
CA ASN A 59 -6.30 -13.79 13.78
C ASN A 59 -5.28 -14.60 14.60
N LEU A 60 -4.68 -13.99 15.64
CA LEU A 60 -3.68 -14.69 16.48
C LEU A 60 -4.29 -15.49 17.63
N GLY A 61 -5.62 -15.54 17.77
CA GLY A 61 -6.28 -16.21 18.89
C GLY A 61 -6.03 -15.56 20.26
N LEU A 62 -5.52 -14.32 20.29
CA LEU A 62 -5.27 -13.57 21.51
C LEU A 62 -6.56 -12.90 22.04
N PRO A 63 -6.64 -12.59 23.34
CA PRO A 63 -7.70 -11.72 23.85
C PRO A 63 -7.73 -10.40 23.08
N ILE A 64 -8.92 -9.94 22.69
CA ILE A 64 -9.12 -8.78 21.79
C ILE A 64 -8.29 -7.56 22.17
N PRO A 65 -8.20 -7.12 23.45
CA PRO A 65 -7.40 -5.94 23.78
C PRO A 65 -5.91 -6.10 23.48
N PHE A 66 -5.37 -7.29 23.71
CA PHE A 66 -3.96 -7.60 23.41
C PHE A 66 -3.71 -7.70 21.90
N GLY A 67 -4.64 -8.33 21.17
CA GLY A 67 -4.58 -8.40 19.72
C GLY A 67 -4.59 -6.99 19.09
N ILE A 68 -5.50 -6.12 19.53
CA ILE A 68 -5.57 -4.72 19.07
C ILE A 68 -4.25 -3.99 19.34
N LEU A 69 -3.71 -4.11 20.55
CA LEU A 69 -2.44 -3.47 20.90
C LEU A 69 -1.31 -3.97 19.99
N LEU A 70 -1.23 -5.28 19.78
CA LEU A 70 -0.20 -5.90 18.95
C LEU A 70 -0.34 -5.49 17.49
N GLY A 71 -1.56 -5.42 16.96
CA GLY A 71 -1.85 -4.93 15.60
C GLY A 71 -1.44 -3.47 15.42
N ILE A 72 -1.76 -2.61 16.38
CA ILE A 72 -1.34 -1.19 16.33
C ILE A 72 0.19 -1.08 16.36
N VAL A 73 0.84 -1.78 17.28
CA VAL A 73 2.31 -1.75 17.41
C VAL A 73 2.98 -2.28 16.13
N SER A 74 2.52 -3.41 15.58
CA SER A 74 3.07 -3.96 14.34
C SER A 74 2.90 -3.01 13.16
N GLY A 75 1.73 -2.36 13.05
CA GLY A 75 1.47 -1.36 12.01
C GLY A 75 2.37 -0.13 12.14
N VAL A 76 2.58 0.38 13.36
CA VAL A 76 3.50 1.49 13.62
C VAL A 76 4.93 1.11 13.26
N ILE A 77 5.39 -0.07 13.66
CA ILE A 77 6.73 -0.57 13.31
C ILE A 77 6.87 -0.69 11.79
N ALA A 78 5.90 -1.31 11.12
CA ALA A 78 5.91 -1.48 9.67
C ALA A 78 5.97 -0.13 8.94
N GLY A 79 5.15 0.85 9.35
CA GLY A 79 5.17 2.19 8.79
C GLY A 79 6.47 2.94 9.04
N PHE A 80 7.05 2.79 10.24
CA PHE A 80 8.34 3.42 10.59
C PHE A 80 9.50 2.87 9.76
N ILE A 81 9.57 1.55 9.60
CA ILE A 81 10.64 0.88 8.85
C ILE A 81 10.49 1.09 7.34
N LEU A 82 9.28 1.26 6.84
CA LEU A 82 9.00 1.39 5.41
C LEU A 82 9.84 2.49 4.75
N VAL A 83 10.01 3.62 5.42
CA VAL A 83 10.70 4.79 4.84
C VAL A 83 12.20 4.52 4.64
N PRO A 84 12.98 4.16 5.67
CA PRO A 84 14.41 3.89 5.50
C PRO A 84 14.66 2.67 4.61
N LEU A 85 13.82 1.63 4.71
CA LEU A 85 13.96 0.43 3.91
C LEU A 85 13.73 0.72 2.42
N SER A 86 12.75 1.57 2.07
CA SER A 86 12.49 1.93 0.67
C SER A 86 13.68 2.60 -0.01
N SER A 87 14.47 3.35 0.75
CA SER A 87 15.69 3.99 0.24
C SER A 87 16.80 2.96 -0.07
N GLN A 88 16.89 1.89 0.72
CA GLN A 88 17.84 0.82 0.47
C GLN A 88 17.38 -0.10 -0.67
N VAL A 89 16.09 -0.41 -0.69
CA VAL A 89 15.46 -1.21 -1.74
C VAL A 89 15.61 -0.53 -3.11
N LEU A 90 15.50 0.80 -3.17
CA LEU A 90 15.76 1.56 -4.40
C LEU A 90 17.17 1.31 -4.94
N LYS A 91 18.17 1.26 -4.07
CA LYS A 91 19.55 0.94 -4.47
C LYS A 91 19.67 -0.51 -4.96
N PHE A 92 18.93 -1.42 -4.34
CA PHE A 92 18.94 -2.83 -4.71
C PHE A 92 18.40 -3.06 -6.13
N HIS A 93 17.25 -2.49 -6.48
CA HIS A 93 16.66 -2.67 -7.80
C HIS A 93 17.04 -1.58 -8.81
N GLN A 94 17.84 -0.59 -8.43
CA GLN A 94 18.43 0.44 -9.31
C GLN A 94 17.42 1.17 -10.22
N GLY A 95 16.16 1.32 -9.76
CA GLY A 95 15.09 1.96 -10.54
C GLY A 95 14.28 1.03 -11.45
N TYR A 96 14.64 -0.25 -11.58
CA TYR A 96 13.87 -1.21 -12.40
C TYR A 96 12.47 -1.50 -11.86
N SER A 97 12.21 -1.25 -10.57
CA SER A 97 10.86 -1.35 -10.01
C SER A 97 10.21 0.03 -9.93
N LEU A 98 9.16 0.24 -10.73
CA LEU A 98 8.34 1.47 -10.72
C LEU A 98 7.68 1.75 -9.36
N TYR A 99 7.37 0.70 -8.61
CA TYR A 99 6.66 0.77 -7.33
C TYR A 99 7.60 0.47 -6.16
N ASN A 100 8.71 1.18 -6.06
CA ASN A 100 9.70 0.99 -5.01
C ASN A 100 9.09 0.86 -3.60
N ILE A 101 8.16 1.74 -3.23
CA ILE A 101 7.48 1.70 -1.92
C ILE A 101 6.58 0.46 -1.81
N GLY A 102 5.88 0.08 -2.88
CA GLY A 102 5.05 -1.12 -2.93
C GLY A 102 5.90 -2.40 -2.84
N PHE A 103 7.01 -2.46 -3.54
CA PHE A 103 7.96 -3.57 -3.42
C PHE A 103 8.51 -3.68 -1.99
N THR A 104 8.87 -2.57 -1.38
CA THR A 104 9.33 -2.51 0.01
C THR A 104 8.24 -2.95 0.98
N ALA A 105 7.00 -2.54 0.76
CA ALA A 105 5.86 -3.01 1.56
C ALA A 105 5.68 -4.53 1.43
N GLY A 106 5.84 -5.08 0.23
CA GLY A 106 5.83 -6.53 0.01
C GLY A 106 6.90 -7.25 0.83
N LEU A 107 8.14 -6.74 0.86
CA LEU A 107 9.22 -7.30 1.68
C LEU A 107 8.90 -7.26 3.18
N ILE A 108 8.32 -6.15 3.66
CA ILE A 108 7.88 -6.03 5.06
C ILE A 108 6.78 -7.04 5.35
N GLY A 109 5.78 -7.17 4.47
CA GLY A 109 4.72 -8.17 4.60
C GLY A 109 5.25 -9.60 4.66
N MET A 110 6.18 -9.94 3.78
CA MET A 110 6.86 -11.25 3.78
C MET A 110 7.62 -11.50 5.09
N PHE A 111 8.33 -10.50 5.60
CA PHE A 111 9.06 -10.61 6.87
C PHE A 111 8.10 -10.92 8.04
N PHE A 112 7.00 -10.16 8.17
CA PHE A 112 6.03 -10.40 9.23
C PHE A 112 5.31 -11.75 9.07
N THR A 113 4.99 -12.15 7.83
CA THR A 113 4.40 -13.46 7.57
C THR A 113 5.36 -14.59 7.93
N ALA A 114 6.65 -14.45 7.60
CA ALA A 114 7.68 -15.42 7.97
C ALA A 114 7.85 -15.49 9.50
N LEU A 115 7.79 -14.33 10.18
CA LEU A 115 7.84 -14.26 11.63
C LEU A 115 6.67 -15.02 12.26
N LEU A 116 5.43 -14.80 11.80
CA LEU A 116 4.25 -15.50 12.30
C LEU A 116 4.36 -17.01 12.09
N ARG A 117 4.81 -17.44 10.91
CA ARG A 117 5.08 -18.86 10.62
C ARG A 117 6.14 -19.45 11.54
N GLY A 118 7.17 -18.69 11.89
CA GLY A 118 8.19 -19.09 12.87
C GLY A 118 7.62 -19.38 14.27
N PHE A 119 6.49 -18.74 14.61
CA PHE A 119 5.74 -19.01 15.84
C PHE A 119 4.64 -20.08 15.67
N GLY A 120 4.61 -20.77 14.53
CA GLY A 120 3.62 -21.81 14.25
C GLY A 120 2.24 -21.26 13.85
N ILE A 121 2.14 -19.98 13.53
CA ILE A 121 0.90 -19.33 13.08
C ILE A 121 0.85 -19.40 11.56
N GLU A 122 -0.10 -20.15 11.03
CA GLU A 122 -0.33 -20.23 9.59
C GLU A 122 -1.18 -19.03 9.14
N VAL A 123 -0.58 -18.19 8.29
CA VAL A 123 -1.31 -17.13 7.57
C VAL A 123 -1.80 -17.73 6.26
N GLU A 124 -3.07 -18.09 6.22
CA GLU A 124 -3.69 -18.58 4.99
C GLU A 124 -3.98 -17.43 4.02
N ALA A 125 -3.62 -17.63 2.77
CA ALA A 125 -4.03 -16.73 1.70
C ALA A 125 -5.50 -16.99 1.37
N VAL A 126 -6.40 -16.28 2.03
CA VAL A 126 -7.83 -16.37 1.76
C VAL A 126 -8.15 -15.54 0.52
N SER A 127 -8.41 -16.20 -0.61
CA SER A 127 -8.86 -15.57 -1.85
C SER A 127 -10.34 -15.83 -2.03
N ILE A 128 -11.18 -15.00 -1.43
CA ILE A 128 -12.63 -15.05 -1.63
C ILE A 128 -12.98 -14.12 -2.80
N LEU A 129 -13.27 -14.71 -3.94
CA LEU A 129 -13.75 -13.98 -5.11
C LEU A 129 -15.27 -13.82 -5.00
N SER A 130 -15.73 -12.60 -4.74
CA SER A 130 -17.16 -12.27 -4.83
C SER A 130 -17.57 -12.15 -6.29
N THR A 131 -18.58 -12.90 -6.70
CA THR A 131 -19.15 -12.86 -8.06
C THR A 131 -20.43 -12.04 -8.16
N ASP A 132 -21.01 -11.66 -7.01
CA ASP A 132 -22.37 -11.15 -6.94
C ASP A 132 -22.58 -9.75 -7.55
N ARG A 133 -21.51 -8.97 -7.71
CA ARG A 133 -21.58 -7.60 -8.24
C ARG A 133 -20.57 -7.30 -9.37
N ASN A 134 -20.10 -8.32 -10.04
CA ASN A 134 -19.08 -8.16 -11.10
C ASN A 134 -19.50 -7.16 -12.18
N THR A 135 -20.75 -7.20 -12.64
CA THR A 135 -21.23 -6.28 -13.67
C THR A 135 -21.17 -4.83 -13.20
N GLY A 136 -21.59 -4.55 -11.96
CA GLY A 136 -21.52 -3.20 -11.37
C GLY A 136 -20.09 -2.69 -11.25
N LEU A 137 -19.17 -3.54 -10.78
CA LEU A 137 -17.75 -3.21 -10.68
C LEU A 137 -17.10 -2.99 -12.04
N ILE A 138 -17.43 -3.81 -13.02
CA ILE A 138 -16.96 -3.66 -14.42
C ILE A 138 -17.40 -2.31 -14.99
N VAL A 139 -18.70 -1.99 -14.88
CA VAL A 139 -19.23 -0.70 -15.35
C VAL A 139 -18.56 0.47 -14.64
N PHE A 140 -18.40 0.39 -13.33
CA PHE A 140 -17.70 1.42 -12.54
C PHE A 140 -16.26 1.61 -13.00
N LEU A 141 -15.49 0.54 -13.17
CA LEU A 141 -14.09 0.62 -13.60
C LEU A 141 -13.96 1.19 -15.03
N TYR A 142 -14.78 0.73 -15.97
CA TYR A 142 -14.75 1.28 -17.32
C TYR A 142 -15.16 2.76 -17.35
N ALA A 143 -16.17 3.15 -16.57
CA ALA A 143 -16.56 4.56 -16.46
C ALA A 143 -15.43 5.40 -15.87
N LEU A 144 -14.74 4.90 -14.82
CA LEU A 144 -13.60 5.55 -14.21
C LEU A 144 -12.44 5.71 -15.21
N PHE A 145 -12.10 4.67 -15.96
CA PHE A 145 -11.04 4.74 -16.96
C PHE A 145 -11.40 5.68 -18.11
N ALA A 146 -12.64 5.65 -18.59
CA ALA A 146 -13.12 6.58 -19.61
C ALA A 146 -13.05 8.03 -19.12
N LEU A 147 -13.45 8.29 -17.87
CA LEU A 147 -13.35 9.60 -17.24
C LEU A 147 -11.90 10.07 -17.16
N LEU A 148 -10.99 9.24 -16.66
CA LEU A 148 -9.57 9.56 -16.54
C LEU A 148 -8.94 9.84 -17.90
N PHE A 149 -9.26 9.01 -18.91
CA PHE A 149 -8.78 9.22 -20.27
C PHE A 149 -9.29 10.52 -20.86
N THR A 150 -10.59 10.78 -20.72
CA THR A 150 -11.23 12.00 -21.26
C THR A 150 -10.65 13.24 -20.59
N LEU A 151 -10.54 13.26 -19.25
CA LEU A 151 -9.93 14.37 -18.52
C LEU A 151 -8.48 14.58 -18.94
N GLY A 152 -7.70 13.51 -19.02
CA GLY A 152 -6.30 13.59 -19.46
C GLY A 152 -6.18 14.14 -20.89
N PHE A 153 -7.05 13.71 -21.80
CA PHE A 153 -7.09 14.19 -23.18
C PHE A 153 -7.48 15.68 -23.27
N LEU A 154 -8.49 16.09 -22.52
CA LEU A 154 -8.93 17.49 -22.47
C LEU A 154 -7.85 18.41 -21.86
N ILE A 155 -7.25 18.02 -20.74
CA ILE A 155 -6.17 18.79 -20.09
C ILE A 155 -4.97 18.91 -21.03
N ASN A 156 -4.68 17.87 -21.79
CA ASN A 156 -3.59 17.87 -22.78
C ASN A 156 -4.00 18.49 -24.14
N ARG A 157 -5.10 19.26 -24.16
CA ARG A 157 -5.60 19.97 -25.35
C ARG A 157 -5.79 19.08 -26.58
N GLY A 158 -6.29 17.87 -26.37
CA GLY A 158 -6.53 16.88 -27.43
C GLY A 158 -5.26 16.27 -28.04
N ARG A 159 -4.10 16.45 -27.41
CA ARG A 159 -2.83 15.94 -27.92
C ARG A 159 -2.37 14.70 -27.14
N LEU A 160 -1.87 13.70 -27.89
CA LEU A 160 -1.27 12.49 -27.31
C LEU A 160 0.27 12.52 -27.32
N THR A 161 0.86 13.72 -27.44
CA THR A 161 2.32 13.88 -27.51
C THR A 161 3.03 13.36 -26.27
N GLY A 162 2.49 13.62 -25.07
CA GLY A 162 3.05 13.12 -23.82
C GLY A 162 3.04 11.58 -23.73
N PHE A 163 1.96 10.95 -24.22
CA PHE A 163 1.86 9.50 -24.29
C PHE A 163 2.87 8.88 -25.27
N ARG A 164 3.05 9.48 -26.43
CA ARG A 164 4.07 9.04 -27.41
C ARG A 164 5.49 9.18 -26.85
N CYS A 165 5.75 10.28 -26.13
CA CYS A 165 7.03 10.50 -25.46
C CYS A 165 7.27 9.43 -24.37
N LEU A 166 6.25 9.06 -23.61
CA LEU A 166 6.32 8.01 -22.61
C LEU A 166 6.64 6.64 -23.24
N LEU A 167 5.97 6.31 -24.35
CA LEU A 167 6.22 5.05 -25.08
C LEU A 167 7.60 4.98 -25.74
N ALA A 168 8.21 6.13 -26.03
CA ALA A 168 9.54 6.20 -26.61
C ALA A 168 10.65 6.09 -25.54
N GLN A 169 10.30 6.19 -24.26
CA GLN A 169 11.27 5.96 -23.18
C GLN A 169 11.47 4.48 -22.98
N THR A 170 12.70 4.01 -23.20
CA THR A 170 13.13 2.70 -22.73
C THR A 170 13.11 2.74 -21.21
N GLY A 171 12.36 1.85 -20.58
CA GLY A 171 12.34 1.75 -19.12
C GLY A 171 13.73 1.39 -18.61
N VAL A 172 14.44 2.37 -18.12
CA VAL A 172 15.75 2.23 -17.45
C VAL A 172 15.53 2.60 -16.00
#